data_462ccf9b1f751c6e342a02b34f15be46
#
_entry.id   462ccf9b1f751c6e342a02b34f15be46
#
_cell.length_a   1.000
_cell.length_b   1.000
_cell.length_c   1.000
_cell.angle_alpha   90.00
_cell.angle_beta   90.00
_cell.angle_gamma   90.00
#
_symmetry.space_group_name_H-M   'P 1'
#
loop_
_entity.id
_entity.type
_entity.pdbx_description
1 polymer ?
#
loop_
_entity_poly.entity_id
_entity_poly.type
_entity_poly.pdbx_seq_one_letter_code
_entity_poly.pdbx_strand_id
1 'polypeptide(L)'
;MTFLAIDVGNTRLKWALFDAPHPGATILQQGAEFLDNIDRLSDGEWAKLPQPSSMLGCIVASDSVRHRVEEQMEMWSCAPQWVVSSASEAGLTNNYDHPTRLGPDRWVAMIGAWHRMRSVGPARPIVVAMVGTAVTVEAIDAQGHFLGGYILPGHGIMLRALESGTAGLHVPTGDVRPFPTNTSDALTSGGTFAISGAMDCMVQHVRQHCKTEPWCVMTGGAGWKMSPNLSIPFELVDNLIFDGLIQVASQRHFN
;
A
#
# COMPACT_ATOMS: atom_id res chain seq x y z
N MET A 1 -9.52 -19.67 15.05
CA MET A 1 -8.25 -19.01 15.43
C MET A 1 -8.23 -17.66 14.74
N THR A 2 -8.35 -16.56 15.48
CA THR A 2 -8.40 -15.21 14.88
C THR A 2 -6.99 -14.72 14.50
N PHE A 3 -6.91 -13.93 13.44
CA PHE A 3 -5.66 -13.38 12.90
C PHE A 3 -5.78 -11.87 12.77
N LEU A 4 -4.81 -11.13 13.32
CA LEU A 4 -4.75 -9.68 13.20
C LEU A 4 -3.69 -9.27 12.17
N ALA A 5 -4.13 -8.67 11.07
CA ALA A 5 -3.28 -8.06 10.05
C ALA A 5 -3.09 -6.57 10.36
N ILE A 6 -1.86 -6.06 10.24
CA ILE A 6 -1.50 -4.69 10.63
C ILE A 6 -0.64 -4.04 9.54
N ASP A 7 -1.01 -2.83 9.14
CA ASP A 7 -0.26 -1.99 8.21
C ASP A 7 0.08 -0.66 8.89
N VAL A 8 1.37 -0.43 9.17
CA VAL A 8 1.86 0.80 9.81
C VAL A 8 2.60 1.65 8.78
N GLY A 9 1.87 2.58 8.19
CA GLY A 9 2.43 3.59 7.28
C GLY A 9 3.03 4.78 8.04
N ASN A 10 3.47 5.80 7.29
CA ASN A 10 4.06 7.02 7.87
C ASN A 10 3.03 8.02 8.46
N THR A 11 1.75 7.82 8.23
CA THR A 11 0.68 8.73 8.68
C THR A 11 -0.38 8.02 9.49
N ARG A 12 -0.69 6.78 9.13
CA ARG A 12 -1.75 5.98 9.75
C ARG A 12 -1.30 4.55 9.96
N LEU A 13 -1.81 3.96 11.04
CA LEU A 13 -1.90 2.53 11.25
C LEU A 13 -3.28 2.07 10.77
N LYS A 14 -3.33 0.97 10.03
CA LYS A 14 -4.54 0.26 9.67
C LYS A 14 -4.47 -1.16 10.20
N TRP A 15 -5.60 -1.74 10.53
CA TRP A 15 -5.69 -3.11 11.03
C TRP A 15 -6.96 -3.79 10.56
N ALA A 16 -6.90 -5.11 10.43
CA ALA A 16 -8.05 -5.97 10.18
C ALA A 16 -7.93 -7.27 10.97
N LEU A 17 -8.96 -7.61 11.72
CA LEU A 17 -9.09 -8.87 12.42
C LEU A 17 -9.86 -9.85 11.53
N PHE A 18 -9.24 -10.97 11.22
CA PHE A 18 -9.83 -12.05 10.44
C PHE A 18 -10.22 -13.24 11.32
N ASP A 19 -11.15 -14.04 10.86
CA ASP A 19 -11.57 -15.29 11.52
C ASP A 19 -10.49 -16.38 11.44
N ALA A 20 -9.56 -16.29 10.46
CA ALA A 20 -8.45 -17.24 10.30
C ALA A 20 -7.27 -16.64 9.49
N PRO A 21 -6.04 -17.19 9.62
CA PRO A 21 -4.86 -16.75 8.86
C PRO A 21 -4.73 -17.43 7.50
N HIS A 22 -5.77 -17.42 6.68
CA HIS A 22 -5.72 -18.03 5.34
C HIS A 22 -6.52 -17.23 4.30
N PRO A 23 -6.18 -17.35 3.00
CA PRO A 23 -6.94 -16.71 1.92
C PRO A 23 -8.43 -17.09 1.97
N GLY A 24 -9.29 -16.11 1.75
CA GLY A 24 -10.72 -16.26 1.84
C GLY A 24 -11.31 -16.13 3.26
N ALA A 25 -10.47 -15.89 4.27
CA ALA A 25 -10.94 -15.60 5.63
C ALA A 25 -11.79 -14.31 5.66
N THR A 26 -12.74 -14.28 6.56
CA THR A 26 -13.67 -13.17 6.72
C THR A 26 -13.10 -12.10 7.64
N ILE A 27 -13.17 -10.84 7.23
CA ILE A 27 -12.86 -9.71 8.13
C ILE A 27 -13.99 -9.60 9.15
N LEU A 28 -13.66 -9.80 10.42
CA LEU A 28 -14.58 -9.66 11.55
C LEU A 28 -14.71 -8.19 11.96
N GLN A 29 -13.58 -7.49 12.02
CA GLN A 29 -13.50 -6.07 12.35
C GLN A 29 -12.29 -5.46 11.65
N GLN A 30 -12.34 -4.16 11.35
CA GLN A 30 -11.21 -3.42 10.80
C GLN A 30 -11.27 -1.96 11.25
N GLY A 31 -10.13 -1.30 11.23
CA GLY A 31 -10.04 0.10 11.60
C GLY A 31 -8.76 0.75 11.13
N ALA A 32 -8.67 2.04 11.38
CA ALA A 32 -7.49 2.84 11.09
C ALA A 32 -7.35 3.97 12.11
N GLU A 33 -6.12 4.25 12.53
CA GLU A 33 -5.82 5.33 13.46
C GLU A 33 -4.65 6.18 12.93
N PHE A 34 -4.65 7.47 13.24
CA PHE A 34 -3.49 8.32 12.98
C PHE A 34 -2.35 7.99 13.94
N LEU A 35 -1.10 8.07 13.50
CA LEU A 35 0.06 7.76 14.33
C LEU A 35 0.15 8.62 15.59
N ASP A 36 -0.41 9.83 15.57
CA ASP A 36 -0.46 10.71 16.75
C ASP A 36 -1.34 10.15 17.88
N ASN A 37 -2.27 9.27 17.55
CA ASN A 37 -3.27 8.72 18.48
C ASN A 37 -3.07 7.23 18.80
N ILE A 38 -2.04 6.58 18.29
CA ILE A 38 -1.86 5.11 18.44
C ILE A 38 -1.80 4.66 19.90
N ASP A 39 -1.35 5.52 20.81
CA ASP A 39 -1.23 5.22 22.27
C ASP A 39 -2.58 4.99 22.96
N ARG A 40 -3.69 5.15 22.20
CA ARG A 40 -5.06 4.91 22.70
C ARG A 40 -5.69 3.64 22.17
N LEU A 41 -4.96 2.86 21.37
CA LEU A 41 -5.53 1.67 20.72
C LEU A 41 -5.91 0.59 21.73
N SER A 42 -5.06 0.32 22.69
CA SER A 42 -5.29 -0.70 23.73
C SER A 42 -6.48 -0.40 24.65
N ASP A 43 -6.74 0.88 24.94
CA ASP A 43 -7.89 1.31 25.74
C ASP A 43 -9.12 1.67 24.88
N GLY A 44 -8.95 1.76 23.57
CA GLY A 44 -9.94 2.19 22.61
C GLY A 44 -10.52 1.07 21.75
N GLU A 45 -10.18 1.12 20.45
CA GLU A 45 -10.73 0.18 19.46
C GLU A 45 -10.25 -1.25 19.69
N TRP A 46 -8.99 -1.45 20.09
CA TRP A 46 -8.43 -2.78 20.31
C TRP A 46 -8.95 -3.46 21.58
N ALA A 47 -9.34 -2.68 22.60
CA ALA A 47 -10.00 -3.23 23.79
C ALA A 47 -11.31 -3.99 23.48
N LYS A 48 -11.94 -3.67 22.34
CA LYS A 48 -13.20 -4.28 21.89
C LYS A 48 -12.98 -5.55 21.06
N LEU A 49 -11.73 -5.82 20.65
CA LEU A 49 -11.41 -6.98 19.84
C LEU A 49 -11.25 -8.23 20.71
N PRO A 50 -11.71 -9.40 20.24
CA PRO A 50 -11.29 -10.65 20.85
C PRO A 50 -9.78 -10.79 20.67
N GLN A 51 -9.12 -11.41 21.65
CA GLN A 51 -7.69 -11.68 21.58
C GLN A 51 -7.34 -12.41 20.27
N PRO A 52 -6.44 -11.88 19.43
CA PRO A 52 -5.98 -12.59 18.24
C PRO A 52 -5.12 -13.79 18.65
N SER A 53 -5.23 -14.88 17.88
CA SER A 53 -4.40 -16.08 18.07
C SER A 53 -3.01 -15.89 17.44
N SER A 54 -2.90 -15.02 16.46
CA SER A 54 -1.65 -14.67 15.77
C SER A 54 -1.75 -13.28 15.15
N MET A 55 -0.60 -12.62 14.97
CA MET A 55 -0.50 -11.27 14.40
C MET A 55 0.63 -11.21 13.37
N LEU A 56 0.36 -10.57 12.23
CA LEU A 56 1.37 -10.25 11.22
C LEU A 56 1.15 -8.85 10.69
N GLY A 57 2.22 -8.08 10.59
CA GLY A 57 2.15 -6.73 10.06
C GLY A 57 3.29 -6.35 9.14
N CYS A 58 3.12 -5.25 8.43
CA CYS A 58 4.20 -4.52 7.79
C CYS A 58 4.31 -3.12 8.40
N ILE A 59 5.52 -2.62 8.50
CA ILE A 59 5.80 -1.32 9.10
C ILE A 59 6.90 -0.60 8.30
N VAL A 60 6.62 0.65 7.90
CA VAL A 60 7.56 1.54 7.23
C VAL A 60 7.78 2.84 8.01
N ALA A 61 7.19 2.95 9.20
CA ALA A 61 7.40 4.05 10.13
C ALA A 61 8.72 3.89 10.91
N SER A 62 9.06 4.90 11.71
CA SER A 62 10.27 4.89 12.55
C SER A 62 10.23 3.83 13.65
N ASP A 63 11.40 3.45 14.18
CA ASP A 63 11.51 2.52 15.30
C ASP A 63 10.74 3.00 16.54
N SER A 64 10.66 4.31 16.78
CA SER A 64 9.85 4.85 17.88
C SER A 64 8.35 4.60 17.68
N VAL A 65 7.84 4.70 16.46
CA VAL A 65 6.44 4.35 16.16
C VAL A 65 6.22 2.84 16.32
N ARG A 66 7.16 2.04 15.85
CA ARG A 66 7.11 0.58 16.04
C ARG A 66 6.99 0.22 17.51
N HIS A 67 7.84 0.77 18.36
CA HIS A 67 7.81 0.51 19.80
C HIS A 67 6.45 0.89 20.41
N ARG A 68 5.95 2.09 20.12
CA ARG A 68 4.62 2.54 20.58
C ARG A 68 3.49 1.60 20.15
N VAL A 69 3.54 1.08 18.92
CA VAL A 69 2.55 0.11 18.43
C VAL A 69 2.67 -1.22 19.16
N GLU A 70 3.89 -1.71 19.35
CA GLU A 70 4.15 -2.97 20.08
C GLU A 70 3.69 -2.87 21.55
N GLU A 71 3.90 -1.74 22.24
CA GLU A 71 3.36 -1.48 23.59
C GLU A 71 1.82 -1.63 23.63
N GLN A 72 1.10 -1.14 22.62
CA GLN A 72 -0.36 -1.31 22.57
C GLN A 72 -0.80 -2.78 22.41
N MET A 73 0.09 -3.63 21.87
CA MET A 73 -0.18 -5.05 21.65
C MET A 73 0.12 -5.92 22.90
N GLU A 74 0.81 -5.38 23.90
CA GLU A 74 1.11 -6.09 25.15
C GLU A 74 -0.15 -6.51 25.94
N MET A 75 -1.31 -5.90 25.59
CA MET A 75 -2.61 -6.33 26.13
C MET A 75 -2.97 -7.77 25.72
N TRP A 76 -2.34 -8.32 24.67
CA TRP A 76 -2.57 -9.67 24.17
C TRP A 76 -1.38 -10.58 24.47
N SER A 77 -1.63 -11.87 24.66
CA SER A 77 -0.58 -12.86 24.98
C SER A 77 0.22 -13.35 23.78
N CYS A 78 -0.12 -12.92 22.55
CA CYS A 78 0.63 -13.26 21.34
C CYS A 78 1.48 -12.05 20.89
N ALA A 79 2.74 -12.32 20.51
CA ALA A 79 3.63 -11.28 20.00
C ALA A 79 3.40 -11.01 18.50
N PRO A 80 3.48 -9.75 18.03
CA PRO A 80 3.39 -9.44 16.62
C PRO A 80 4.61 -9.98 15.86
N GLN A 81 4.38 -10.49 14.65
CA GLN A 81 5.42 -10.73 13.67
C GLN A 81 5.40 -9.62 12.63
N TRP A 82 6.59 -9.19 12.17
CA TRP A 82 6.73 -8.19 11.14
C TRP A 82 7.28 -8.79 9.86
N VAL A 83 6.70 -8.42 8.73
CA VAL A 83 7.22 -8.81 7.42
C VAL A 83 8.51 -8.04 7.15
N VAL A 84 9.54 -8.77 6.77
CA VAL A 84 10.76 -8.23 6.17
C VAL A 84 10.80 -8.74 4.74
N SER A 85 10.96 -7.85 3.77
CA SER A 85 11.04 -8.23 2.37
C SER A 85 12.21 -9.18 2.14
N SER A 86 11.96 -10.26 1.42
CA SER A 86 12.89 -11.34 1.18
C SER A 86 13.17 -11.53 -0.32
N ALA A 87 14.11 -12.39 -0.67
CA ALA A 87 14.43 -12.70 -2.07
C ALA A 87 13.25 -13.41 -2.78
N SER A 88 12.44 -14.17 -2.05
CA SER A 88 11.21 -14.78 -2.56
C SER A 88 10.24 -15.08 -1.43
N GLU A 89 8.96 -14.84 -1.65
CA GLU A 89 7.88 -15.16 -0.70
C GLU A 89 6.54 -15.23 -1.45
N ALA A 90 5.70 -16.16 -1.05
CA ALA A 90 4.34 -16.30 -1.56
C ALA A 90 4.22 -16.30 -3.10
N GLY A 91 5.18 -16.92 -3.80
CA GLY A 91 5.19 -17.06 -5.26
C GLY A 91 5.73 -15.87 -6.03
N LEU A 92 6.22 -14.83 -5.36
CA LEU A 92 6.97 -13.73 -5.97
C LEU A 92 8.49 -13.89 -5.77
N THR A 93 9.26 -13.42 -6.75
CA THR A 93 10.71 -13.23 -6.68
C THR A 93 11.02 -11.74 -6.69
N ASN A 94 11.87 -11.33 -5.76
CA ASN A 94 12.27 -9.95 -5.56
C ASN A 94 13.61 -9.66 -6.24
N ASN A 95 13.58 -8.92 -7.34
CA ASN A 95 14.78 -8.53 -8.10
C ASN A 95 15.41 -7.22 -7.63
N TYR A 96 15.09 -6.76 -6.41
CA TYR A 96 15.75 -5.60 -5.83
C TYR A 96 17.20 -5.94 -5.53
N ASP A 97 18.16 -5.03 -5.79
CA ASP A 97 19.60 -5.28 -5.57
C ASP A 97 19.90 -5.82 -4.17
N HIS A 98 19.15 -5.32 -3.19
CA HIS A 98 19.14 -5.80 -1.81
C HIS A 98 17.71 -6.08 -1.39
N PRO A 99 17.20 -7.31 -1.50
CA PRO A 99 15.80 -7.65 -1.26
C PRO A 99 15.22 -7.14 0.05
N THR A 100 15.99 -7.15 1.14
CA THR A 100 15.56 -6.67 2.46
C THR A 100 15.41 -5.15 2.57
N ARG A 101 15.89 -4.39 1.58
CA ARG A 101 15.72 -2.92 1.50
C ARG A 101 14.45 -2.49 0.78
N LEU A 102 13.75 -3.40 0.12
CA LEU A 102 12.43 -3.10 -0.41
C LEU A 102 11.46 -2.85 0.75
N GLY A 103 10.66 -1.79 0.70
CA GLY A 103 9.65 -1.51 1.72
C GLY A 103 8.68 -2.68 1.88
N PRO A 104 8.44 -3.16 3.11
CA PRO A 104 7.59 -4.33 3.34
C PRO A 104 6.13 -4.08 2.93
N ASP A 105 5.63 -2.85 2.99
CA ASP A 105 4.31 -2.45 2.50
C ASP A 105 4.18 -2.67 0.98
N ARG A 106 5.21 -2.27 0.21
CA ARG A 106 5.29 -2.50 -1.23
C ARG A 106 5.33 -3.99 -1.55
N TRP A 107 6.16 -4.74 -0.83
CA TRP A 107 6.31 -6.18 -0.99
C TRP A 107 5.00 -6.93 -0.75
N VAL A 108 4.35 -6.63 0.35
CA VAL A 108 3.07 -7.24 0.73
C VAL A 108 1.95 -6.85 -0.25
N ALA A 109 1.88 -5.59 -0.70
CA ALA A 109 0.90 -5.18 -1.69
C ALA A 109 1.08 -5.91 -3.04
N MET A 110 2.34 -6.13 -3.47
CA MET A 110 2.63 -6.93 -4.67
C MET A 110 2.20 -8.38 -4.51
N ILE A 111 2.43 -9.00 -3.35
CA ILE A 111 1.96 -10.36 -3.04
C ILE A 111 0.43 -10.43 -3.12
N GLY A 112 -0.27 -9.46 -2.54
CA GLY A 112 -1.74 -9.36 -2.62
C GLY A 112 -2.23 -9.27 -4.06
N ALA A 113 -1.63 -8.37 -4.86
CA ALA A 113 -1.97 -8.21 -6.28
C ALA A 113 -1.71 -9.48 -7.09
N TRP A 114 -0.57 -10.14 -6.85
CA TRP A 114 -0.21 -11.39 -7.54
C TRP A 114 -1.24 -12.50 -7.33
N HIS A 115 -1.61 -12.76 -6.09
CA HIS A 115 -2.59 -13.79 -5.77
C HIS A 115 -3.99 -13.43 -6.24
N ARG A 116 -4.38 -12.16 -6.13
CA ARG A 116 -5.67 -11.67 -6.63
C ARG A 116 -5.78 -11.85 -8.14
N MET A 117 -4.78 -11.45 -8.92
CA MET A 117 -4.75 -11.64 -10.37
C MET A 117 -4.92 -13.12 -10.73
N ARG A 118 -4.19 -14.01 -10.07
CA ARG A 118 -4.25 -15.47 -10.33
C ARG A 118 -5.58 -16.10 -9.95
N SER A 119 -6.35 -15.49 -9.06
CA SER A 119 -7.69 -15.97 -8.70
C SER A 119 -8.76 -15.61 -9.72
N VAL A 120 -8.52 -14.58 -10.58
CA VAL A 120 -9.52 -14.09 -11.53
C VAL A 120 -9.21 -14.40 -12.99
N GLY A 121 -8.01 -14.93 -13.30
CA GLY A 121 -7.66 -15.25 -14.69
C GLY A 121 -6.25 -15.83 -14.88
N PRO A 122 -5.83 -15.97 -16.13
CA PRO A 122 -4.50 -16.46 -16.46
C PRO A 122 -3.42 -15.49 -16.00
N ALA A 123 -2.22 -16.03 -15.70
CA ALA A 123 -1.07 -15.23 -15.33
C ALA A 123 -0.73 -14.21 -16.42
N ARG A 124 -0.56 -12.96 -16.02
CA ARG A 124 -0.16 -11.84 -16.87
C ARG A 124 0.64 -10.83 -16.06
N PRO A 125 1.40 -9.93 -16.70
CA PRO A 125 2.11 -8.88 -15.98
C PRO A 125 1.14 -8.02 -15.16
N ILE A 126 1.65 -7.44 -14.08
CA ILE A 126 0.85 -6.60 -13.17
C ILE A 126 1.56 -5.25 -12.98
N VAL A 127 0.78 -4.18 -12.96
CA VAL A 127 1.20 -2.87 -12.44
C VAL A 127 0.39 -2.60 -11.17
N VAL A 128 1.09 -2.43 -10.06
CA VAL A 128 0.49 -2.12 -8.75
C VAL A 128 0.80 -0.67 -8.41
N ALA A 129 -0.22 0.15 -8.21
CA ALA A 129 -0.06 1.53 -7.75
C ALA A 129 -0.61 1.68 -6.33
N MET A 130 0.20 2.21 -5.42
CA MET A 130 -0.23 2.58 -4.07
C MET A 130 -0.23 4.11 -3.96
N VAL A 131 -1.42 4.71 -3.81
CA VAL A 131 -1.59 6.16 -3.83
C VAL A 131 -1.95 6.67 -2.43
N GLY A 132 -0.93 7.11 -1.71
CA GLY A 132 -1.02 7.58 -0.33
C GLY A 132 -0.17 8.82 -0.06
N THR A 133 0.44 8.88 1.11
CA THR A 133 1.42 9.92 1.52
C THR A 133 2.61 9.95 0.55
N ALA A 134 3.15 8.79 0.21
CA ALA A 134 3.95 8.57 -0.98
C ALA A 134 3.10 7.86 -2.03
N VAL A 135 3.52 7.93 -3.29
CA VAL A 135 2.97 7.10 -4.37
C VAL A 135 4.06 6.14 -4.80
N THR A 136 3.72 4.87 -4.89
CA THR A 136 4.60 3.86 -5.49
C THR A 136 3.91 3.18 -6.65
N VAL A 137 4.68 2.80 -7.68
CA VAL A 137 4.18 2.12 -8.86
C VAL A 137 5.12 0.98 -9.19
N GLU A 138 4.64 -0.24 -9.01
CA GLU A 138 5.43 -1.47 -9.09
C GLU A 138 5.09 -2.26 -10.34
N ALA A 139 6.07 -2.95 -10.92
CA ALA A 139 5.87 -3.84 -12.05
C ALA A 139 6.28 -5.28 -11.72
N ILE A 140 5.41 -6.24 -12.06
CA ILE A 140 5.63 -7.68 -11.88
C ILE A 140 5.38 -8.34 -13.24
N ASP A 141 6.25 -9.26 -13.66
CA ASP A 141 6.02 -10.04 -14.87
C ASP A 141 5.01 -11.18 -14.67
N ALA A 142 4.66 -11.88 -15.75
CA ALA A 142 3.71 -12.99 -15.69
C ALA A 142 4.26 -14.24 -14.95
N GLN A 143 5.54 -14.29 -14.64
CA GLN A 143 6.22 -15.34 -13.89
C GLN A 143 6.33 -15.03 -12.38
N GLY A 144 5.97 -13.81 -11.96
CA GLY A 144 6.04 -13.38 -10.58
C GLY A 144 7.37 -12.72 -10.20
N HIS A 145 8.14 -12.24 -11.17
CA HIS A 145 9.35 -11.47 -10.86
C HIS A 145 9.02 -9.99 -10.73
N PHE A 146 9.37 -9.40 -9.61
CA PHE A 146 9.33 -7.94 -9.43
C PHE A 146 10.39 -7.29 -10.32
N LEU A 147 9.96 -6.57 -11.34
CA LEU A 147 10.84 -5.94 -12.33
C LEU A 147 11.45 -4.63 -11.85
N GLY A 148 10.82 -3.97 -10.89
CA GLY A 148 11.22 -2.67 -10.37
C GLY A 148 10.00 -1.75 -10.18
N GLY A 149 10.24 -0.57 -9.60
CA GLY A 149 9.16 0.36 -9.32
C GLY A 149 9.61 1.79 -9.11
N TYR A 150 8.64 2.71 -9.12
CA TYR A 150 8.84 4.13 -8.86
C TYR A 150 8.37 4.50 -7.46
N ILE A 151 9.01 5.50 -6.87
CA ILE A 151 8.55 6.17 -5.67
C ILE A 151 8.44 7.66 -5.97
N LEU A 152 7.27 8.23 -5.72
CA LEU A 152 6.99 9.65 -5.91
C LEU A 152 6.40 10.22 -4.60
N PRO A 153 6.56 11.52 -4.36
CA PRO A 153 5.78 12.19 -3.32
C PRO A 153 4.29 12.11 -3.68
N GLY A 154 3.45 11.82 -2.70
CA GLY A 154 1.99 11.93 -2.88
C GLY A 154 1.57 13.39 -3.10
N HIS A 155 0.39 13.59 -3.67
CA HIS A 155 -0.12 14.90 -4.05
C HIS A 155 0.01 15.96 -2.93
N GLY A 156 -0.36 15.59 -1.69
CA GLY A 156 -0.23 16.50 -0.55
C GLY A 156 1.22 16.86 -0.19
N ILE A 157 2.20 15.97 -0.40
CA ILE A 157 3.62 16.29 -0.21
C ILE A 157 4.10 17.24 -1.31
N MET A 158 3.72 17.00 -2.57
CA MET A 158 4.06 17.88 -3.69
C MET A 158 3.58 19.33 -3.44
N LEU A 159 2.32 19.48 -3.01
CA LEU A 159 1.76 20.79 -2.70
C LEU A 159 2.51 21.48 -1.55
N ARG A 160 2.71 20.79 -0.44
CA ARG A 160 3.46 21.36 0.71
C ARG A 160 4.89 21.71 0.36
N ALA A 161 5.57 20.93 -0.48
CA ALA A 161 6.93 21.24 -0.93
C ALA A 161 6.99 22.52 -1.75
N LEU A 162 6.02 22.76 -2.62
CA LEU A 162 5.90 24.00 -3.39
C LEU A 162 5.52 25.19 -2.49
N GLU A 163 4.59 24.99 -1.58
CA GLU A 163 4.16 25.97 -0.59
C GLU A 163 5.30 26.44 0.31
N SER A 164 6.12 25.52 0.81
CA SER A 164 7.28 25.84 1.66
C SER A 164 8.49 26.38 0.90
N GLY A 165 8.64 25.98 -0.37
CA GLY A 165 9.79 26.35 -1.21
C GLY A 165 9.61 27.63 -2.02
N THR A 166 8.40 28.25 -2.02
CA THR A 166 8.10 29.42 -2.84
C THR A 166 7.27 30.46 -2.07
N ALA A 167 7.58 31.73 -2.27
CA ALA A 167 6.76 32.81 -1.71
C ALA A 167 5.44 32.94 -2.50
N GLY A 168 4.32 32.65 -1.86
CA GLY A 168 2.99 32.96 -2.42
C GLY A 168 2.21 31.80 -3.05
N LEU A 169 2.60 30.53 -2.82
CA LEU A 169 1.81 29.37 -3.26
C LEU A 169 0.86 28.81 -2.16
N HIS A 170 0.50 29.65 -1.18
CA HIS A 170 -0.56 29.33 -0.22
C HIS A 170 -1.93 29.58 -0.87
N VAL A 171 -2.39 28.62 -1.66
CA VAL A 171 -3.68 28.70 -2.34
C VAL A 171 -4.53 27.48 -2.00
N PRO A 172 -5.87 27.60 -2.01
CA PRO A 172 -6.75 26.47 -1.78
C PRO A 172 -6.58 25.42 -2.88
N THR A 173 -6.99 24.19 -2.59
CA THR A 173 -7.05 23.11 -3.59
C THR A 173 -7.96 23.51 -4.73
N GLY A 174 -7.49 23.42 -5.97
CA GLY A 174 -8.23 23.69 -7.19
C GLY A 174 -8.83 22.43 -7.83
N ASP A 175 -9.40 22.62 -9.02
CA ASP A 175 -9.89 21.54 -9.89
C ASP A 175 -8.78 21.01 -10.80
N VAL A 176 -8.88 19.74 -11.19
CA VAL A 176 -8.02 19.17 -12.23
C VAL A 176 -8.53 19.60 -13.59
N ARG A 177 -7.70 20.29 -14.35
CA ARG A 177 -8.00 20.80 -15.70
C ARG A 177 -6.86 20.53 -16.67
N PRO A 178 -7.14 20.21 -17.96
CA PRO A 178 -6.10 20.04 -18.98
C PRO A 178 -5.28 21.31 -19.21
N PHE A 179 -5.92 22.49 -19.12
CA PHE A 179 -5.30 23.81 -19.33
C PHE A 179 -5.75 24.74 -18.19
N PRO A 180 -5.12 24.67 -16.99
CA PRO A 180 -5.48 25.51 -15.87
C PRO A 180 -5.06 26.97 -16.11
N THR A 181 -5.93 27.91 -15.73
CA THR A 181 -5.71 29.36 -15.93
C THR A 181 -5.59 30.13 -14.61
N ASN A 182 -5.48 29.42 -13.48
CA ASN A 182 -5.21 29.98 -12.17
C ASN A 182 -4.28 29.06 -11.37
N THR A 183 -3.64 29.58 -10.31
CA THR A 183 -2.61 28.88 -9.54
C THR A 183 -3.15 27.66 -8.81
N SER A 184 -4.34 27.70 -8.25
CA SER A 184 -4.95 26.56 -7.53
C SER A 184 -5.16 25.37 -8.45
N ASP A 185 -5.78 25.60 -9.60
CA ASP A 185 -6.01 24.55 -10.62
C ASP A 185 -4.68 24.05 -11.20
N ALA A 186 -3.71 24.95 -11.42
CA ALA A 186 -2.40 24.60 -11.96
C ALA A 186 -1.62 23.66 -11.02
N LEU A 187 -1.60 23.96 -9.71
CA LEU A 187 -0.96 23.10 -8.70
C LEU A 187 -1.67 21.74 -8.58
N THR A 188 -3.00 21.75 -8.51
CA THR A 188 -3.79 20.52 -8.41
C THR A 188 -3.65 19.64 -9.66
N SER A 189 -3.72 20.25 -10.85
CA SER A 189 -3.54 19.53 -12.12
C SER A 189 -2.13 18.98 -12.27
N GLY A 190 -1.11 19.79 -11.97
CA GLY A 190 0.30 19.39 -12.08
C GLY A 190 0.63 18.18 -11.22
N GLY A 191 0.22 18.19 -9.94
CA GLY A 191 0.42 17.04 -9.04
C GLY A 191 -0.35 15.79 -9.50
N THR A 192 -1.58 15.97 -9.95
CA THR A 192 -2.41 14.86 -10.47
C THR A 192 -1.78 14.24 -11.72
N PHE A 193 -1.39 15.06 -12.71
CA PHE A 193 -0.80 14.56 -13.95
C PHE A 193 0.62 14.01 -13.77
N ALA A 194 1.39 14.49 -12.79
CA ALA A 194 2.65 13.88 -12.44
C ALA A 194 2.48 12.42 -11.95
N ILE A 195 1.48 12.18 -11.11
CA ILE A 195 1.19 10.83 -10.58
C ILE A 195 0.59 9.94 -11.67
N SER A 196 -0.48 10.39 -12.36
CA SER A 196 -1.11 9.57 -13.40
C SER A 196 -0.17 9.30 -14.57
N GLY A 197 0.65 10.28 -14.97
CA GLY A 197 1.66 10.10 -15.99
C GLY A 197 2.75 9.10 -15.63
N ALA A 198 3.17 9.04 -14.36
CA ALA A 198 4.10 8.01 -13.90
C ALA A 198 3.46 6.61 -13.94
N MET A 199 2.18 6.49 -13.60
CA MET A 199 1.45 5.22 -13.70
C MET A 199 1.34 4.76 -15.15
N ASP A 200 0.93 5.65 -16.05
CA ASP A 200 0.84 5.36 -17.49
C ASP A 200 2.20 5.00 -18.10
N CYS A 201 3.27 5.68 -17.67
CA CYS A 201 4.64 5.37 -18.09
C CYS A 201 5.06 3.94 -17.67
N MET A 202 4.76 3.53 -16.43
CA MET A 202 5.05 2.16 -15.98
C MET A 202 4.29 1.12 -16.84
N VAL A 203 3.03 1.38 -17.14
CA VAL A 203 2.25 0.49 -18.01
C VAL A 203 2.87 0.36 -19.38
N GLN A 204 3.34 1.46 -19.97
CA GLN A 204 4.03 1.42 -21.27
C GLN A 204 5.34 0.62 -21.20
N HIS A 205 6.13 0.76 -20.13
CA HIS A 205 7.35 -0.01 -19.92
C HIS A 205 7.05 -1.51 -19.81
N VAL A 206 6.03 -1.89 -19.05
CA VAL A 206 5.60 -3.30 -18.92
C VAL A 206 5.11 -3.86 -20.26
N ARG A 207 4.32 -3.11 -21.01
CA ARG A 207 3.89 -3.50 -22.37
C ARG A 207 5.08 -3.74 -23.30
N GLN A 208 6.06 -2.85 -23.26
CA GLN A 208 7.26 -2.95 -24.11
C GLN A 208 8.14 -4.13 -23.70
N HIS A 209 8.30 -4.37 -22.40
CA HIS A 209 9.15 -5.44 -21.86
C HIS A 209 8.48 -6.82 -21.99
N CYS A 210 7.26 -6.95 -21.50
CA CYS A 210 6.54 -8.23 -21.45
C CYS A 210 5.78 -8.58 -22.74
N LYS A 211 5.64 -7.64 -23.69
CA LYS A 211 4.85 -7.78 -24.93
C LYS A 211 3.40 -8.20 -24.69
N THR A 212 2.84 -7.84 -23.57
CA THR A 212 1.49 -8.22 -23.11
C THR A 212 0.89 -7.09 -22.28
N GLU A 213 -0.43 -6.94 -22.33
CA GLU A 213 -1.16 -5.97 -21.50
C GLU A 213 -1.08 -6.37 -20.01
N PRO A 214 -0.61 -5.47 -19.14
CA PRO A 214 -0.64 -5.74 -17.72
C PRO A 214 -2.06 -5.66 -17.15
N TRP A 215 -2.30 -6.38 -16.06
CA TRP A 215 -3.38 -6.08 -15.17
C TRP A 215 -2.96 -4.93 -14.25
N CYS A 216 -3.78 -3.89 -14.19
CA CYS A 216 -3.47 -2.68 -13.44
C CYS A 216 -4.35 -2.61 -12.21
N VAL A 217 -3.74 -2.58 -11.04
CA VAL A 217 -4.43 -2.50 -9.76
C VAL A 217 -3.94 -1.29 -8.97
N MET A 218 -4.84 -0.63 -8.28
CA MET A 218 -4.55 0.55 -7.49
C MET A 218 -5.15 0.41 -6.09
N THR A 219 -4.38 0.81 -5.08
CA THR A 219 -4.79 0.88 -3.69
C THR A 219 -4.37 2.21 -3.06
N GLY A 220 -4.78 2.45 -1.84
CA GLY A 220 -4.46 3.66 -1.09
C GLY A 220 -5.57 4.70 -1.08
N GLY A 221 -5.61 5.49 -0.01
CA GLY A 221 -6.73 6.39 0.28
C GLY A 221 -6.98 7.53 -0.74
N ALA A 222 -6.03 7.78 -1.65
CA ALA A 222 -6.17 8.79 -2.70
C ALA A 222 -6.29 8.21 -4.12
N GLY A 223 -6.30 6.88 -4.25
CA GLY A 223 -6.35 6.22 -5.56
C GLY A 223 -7.56 6.63 -6.41
N TRP A 224 -8.74 6.71 -5.81
CA TRP A 224 -9.96 7.12 -6.51
C TRP A 224 -9.88 8.50 -7.19
N LYS A 225 -9.03 9.42 -6.68
CA LYS A 225 -8.80 10.74 -7.27
C LYS A 225 -7.99 10.68 -8.56
N MET A 226 -7.16 9.66 -8.73
CA MET A 226 -6.30 9.48 -9.91
C MET A 226 -7.07 8.83 -11.06
N SER A 227 -8.03 7.95 -10.74
CA SER A 227 -8.76 7.13 -11.72
C SER A 227 -9.31 7.90 -12.92
N PRO A 228 -9.93 9.10 -12.78
CA PRO A 228 -10.44 9.85 -13.92
C PRO A 228 -9.36 10.40 -14.88
N ASN A 229 -8.10 10.40 -14.45
CA ASN A 229 -6.98 11.04 -15.17
C ASN A 229 -5.98 10.03 -15.72
N LEU A 230 -6.31 8.74 -15.68
CA LEU A 230 -5.48 7.67 -16.22
C LEU A 230 -5.88 7.37 -17.66
N SER A 231 -4.90 7.07 -18.51
CA SER A 231 -5.12 6.68 -19.91
C SER A 231 -5.68 5.25 -20.03
N ILE A 232 -5.50 4.43 -18.99
CA ILE A 232 -6.01 3.07 -18.89
C ILE A 232 -6.66 2.85 -17.53
N PRO A 233 -7.66 1.96 -17.43
CA PRO A 233 -8.32 1.68 -16.17
C PRO A 233 -7.42 0.90 -15.21
N PHE A 234 -7.42 1.32 -13.94
CA PHE A 234 -6.88 0.57 -12.82
C PHE A 234 -8.04 0.04 -11.96
N GLU A 235 -7.98 -1.22 -11.57
CA GLU A 235 -8.92 -1.78 -10.59
C GLU A 235 -8.58 -1.22 -9.20
N LEU A 236 -9.58 -0.61 -8.53
CA LEU A 236 -9.42 -0.12 -7.16
C LEU A 236 -9.61 -1.27 -6.18
N VAL A 237 -8.64 -1.48 -5.30
CA VAL A 237 -8.65 -2.52 -4.27
C VAL A 237 -8.27 -1.91 -2.92
N ASP A 238 -9.22 -1.82 -2.00
CA ASP A 238 -9.03 -1.12 -0.72
C ASP A 238 -8.09 -1.85 0.24
N ASN A 239 -8.12 -3.18 0.26
CA ASN A 239 -7.45 -4.00 1.27
C ASN A 239 -6.26 -4.81 0.73
N LEU A 240 -5.61 -4.33 -0.34
CA LEU A 240 -4.55 -5.07 -1.04
C LEU A 240 -3.39 -5.50 -0.13
N ILE A 241 -3.01 -4.66 0.85
CA ILE A 241 -1.98 -4.99 1.83
C ILE A 241 -2.46 -6.14 2.74
N PHE A 242 -3.72 -6.12 3.20
CA PHE A 242 -4.26 -7.21 4.02
C PHE A 242 -4.39 -8.51 3.21
N ASP A 243 -4.76 -8.44 1.93
CA ASP A 243 -4.76 -9.59 1.03
C ASP A 243 -3.35 -10.22 0.96
N GLY A 244 -2.30 -9.40 0.88
CA GLY A 244 -0.93 -9.86 0.88
C GLY A 244 -0.48 -10.43 2.24
N LEU A 245 -0.80 -9.76 3.35
CA LEU A 245 -0.47 -10.25 4.68
C LEU A 245 -1.10 -11.62 4.96
N ILE A 246 -2.34 -11.84 4.53
CA ILE A 246 -3.01 -13.13 4.67
C ILE A 246 -2.34 -14.23 3.83
N GLN A 247 -1.87 -13.90 2.61
CA GLN A 247 -1.11 -14.84 1.78
C GLN A 247 0.21 -15.25 2.45
N VAL A 248 0.93 -14.29 3.02
CA VAL A 248 2.16 -14.53 3.78
C VAL A 248 1.85 -15.35 5.04
N ALA A 249 0.81 -14.98 5.79
CA ALA A 249 0.39 -15.68 7.01
C ALA A 249 0.04 -17.15 6.76
N SER A 250 -0.63 -17.44 5.65
CA SER A 250 -1.02 -18.81 5.29
C SER A 250 0.16 -19.78 5.06
N GLN A 251 1.35 -19.23 4.82
CA GLN A 251 2.59 -20.00 4.58
C GLN A 251 3.51 -20.00 5.80
N ARG A 252 3.22 -19.23 6.83
CA ARG A 252 4.00 -19.15 8.08
C ARG A 252 3.37 -20.00 9.16
N HIS A 253 4.22 -20.66 9.95
CA HIS A 253 3.78 -21.27 11.20
C HIS A 253 3.85 -20.21 12.31
N PHE A 254 2.71 -19.92 12.92
CA PHE A 254 2.65 -19.11 14.13
C PHE A 254 2.76 -20.05 15.32
N ASN A 255 3.86 -19.93 16.08
CA ASN A 255 4.09 -20.67 17.31
C ASN A 255 3.51 -19.89 18.50
#